data_4facb60a8468615dd62b81d2cbb0831c
#
_entry.id   4facb60a8468615dd62b81d2cbb0831c
#
_cell.length_a   1.000
_cell.length_b   1.000
_cell.length_c   1.000
_cell.angle_alpha   90.00
_cell.angle_beta   90.00
_cell.angle_gamma   90.00
#
_symmetry.space_group_name_H-M   'P 1'
#
loop_
_entity.id
_entity.type
_entity.pdbx_description
1 polymer ?
#
loop_
_entity_poly.entity_id
_entity_poly.type
_entity_poly.pdbx_seq_one_letter_code
_entity_poly.pdbx_strand_id
1 'polypeptide(L)'
;MSVYHQTSLHLAGKDSTMTLQRYHVGKRLADMVVHNGTIYLAGQVADDLSADVATQARQVLANIDRLLGEAGSDKAKILSVTIYLPDMNDFEAMNAVWEAWVPAGQTPARATVQAKLAASGYKIEIQVIAAA
;
A
#
# COMPACT_ATOMS: atom_id res chain seq x y z
N MET A 1 8.01 -4.05 -17.35
CA MET A 1 8.24 -3.56 -16.91
C MET A 1 8.56 -3.78 -16.76
N SER A 2 8.96 -4.11 -16.81
CA SER A 2 9.21 -3.92 -16.33
C SER A 2 9.68 -4.04 -16.48
N VAL A 3 10.12 -4.20 -16.46
CA VAL A 3 10.54 -3.80 -16.19
C VAL A 3 11.22 -3.74 -16.20
N TYR A 4 11.81 -4.03 -16.08
CA TYR A 4 12.40 -3.47 -15.71
C TYR A 4 13.11 -3.71 -15.91
N HIS A 5 13.80 -3.98 -16.01
CA HIS A 5 14.47 -3.68 -15.71
C HIS A 5 15.09 -3.57 -16.08
N GLN A 6 15.61 -3.68 -16.31
CA GLN A 6 16.22 -3.15 -16.32
C GLN A 6 16.84 -2.88 -16.95
N THR A 7 17.15 -2.96 -17.40
CA THR A 7 17.69 -2.24 -17.71
C THR A 7 18.09 -1.75 -18.30
N SER A 8 18.39 -1.83 -18.77
CA SER A 8 18.70 -0.95 -19.07
C SER A 8 19.03 -0.31 -19.64
N LEU A 9 19.42 -0.41 -19.97
CA LEU A 9 19.63 0.62 -20.37
C LEU A 9 19.64 0.90 -21.08
N HIS A 10 19.31 1.05 -21.57
CA HIS A 10 19.04 1.81 -22.03
C HIS A 10 18.91 2.46 -22.48
N LEU A 11 19.05 2.10 -22.87
CA LEU A 11 18.78 2.95 -23.33
C LEU A 11 18.42 3.72 -23.66
N ALA A 12 19.08 3.84 -24.29
CA ALA A 12 18.33 5.03 -24.54
C ALA A 12 16.86 4.78 -24.73
N GLY A 13 16.55 3.69 -24.90
CA GLY A 13 15.15 3.39 -24.83
C GLY A 13 14.55 3.99 -23.58
N LYS A 14 13.30 4.15 -23.56
CA LYS A 14 12.63 4.59 -22.38
C LYS A 14 12.71 3.49 -21.36
N ASP A 15 13.35 3.77 -20.27
CA ASP A 15 13.22 2.95 -19.10
C ASP A 15 11.84 3.22 -18.50
N SER A 16 10.99 2.20 -18.43
CA SER A 16 9.64 2.38 -17.91
C SER A 16 9.63 2.90 -16.47
N THR A 17 10.70 2.66 -15.67
CA THR A 17 10.79 3.20 -14.31
C THR A 17 10.95 4.72 -14.28
N MET A 18 11.42 5.31 -15.40
CA MET A 18 11.56 6.76 -15.53
C MET A 18 10.27 7.43 -15.96
N THR A 19 9.28 6.68 -16.37
CA THR A 19 8.00 7.21 -16.83
C THR A 19 7.03 7.27 -15.66
N LEU A 20 6.35 8.41 -15.55
CA LEU A 20 5.32 8.55 -14.53
C LEU A 20 4.08 7.78 -14.95
N GLN A 21 3.67 6.81 -14.16
CA GLN A 21 2.48 5.99 -14.41
C GLN A 21 1.48 6.18 -13.29
N ARG A 22 0.22 6.39 -13.66
CA ARG A 22 -0.87 6.55 -12.71
C ARG A 22 -1.91 5.46 -12.92
N TYR A 23 -2.44 4.93 -11.82
CA TYR A 23 -3.43 3.85 -11.83
C TYR A 23 -4.73 4.33 -11.20
N HIS A 24 -5.84 4.01 -11.85
CA HIS A 24 -7.17 4.31 -11.32
C HIS A 24 -7.34 5.80 -11.00
N VAL A 25 -7.05 6.63 -12.01
CA VAL A 25 -7.10 8.07 -11.85
C VAL A 25 -8.55 8.53 -11.67
N GLY A 26 -8.82 9.14 -10.54
CA GLY A 26 -10.11 9.76 -10.27
C GLY A 26 -10.00 11.26 -10.27
N LYS A 27 -11.08 11.90 -9.88
CA LYS A 27 -11.16 13.36 -9.87
C LYS A 27 -10.30 13.98 -8.78
N ARG A 28 -10.08 13.25 -7.66
CA ARG A 28 -9.35 13.75 -6.50
C ARG A 28 -7.99 13.11 -6.32
N LEU A 29 -7.85 11.85 -6.74
CA LEU A 29 -6.61 11.12 -6.51
C LEU A 29 -6.50 9.95 -7.49
N ALA A 30 -5.28 9.43 -7.62
CA ALA A 30 -5.02 8.13 -8.22
C ALA A 30 -4.79 7.13 -7.09
N ASP A 31 -5.18 5.87 -7.29
CA ASP A 31 -4.93 4.84 -6.28
C ASP A 31 -3.45 4.54 -6.13
N MET A 32 -2.69 4.70 -7.19
CA MET A 32 -1.28 4.33 -7.21
C MET A 32 -0.53 5.16 -8.24
N VAL A 33 0.69 5.56 -7.89
CA VAL A 33 1.61 6.22 -8.82
C VAL A 33 2.93 5.46 -8.79
N VAL A 34 3.49 5.21 -9.97
CA VAL A 34 4.80 4.56 -10.11
C VAL A 34 5.74 5.51 -10.83
N HIS A 35 6.93 5.72 -10.25
CA HIS A 35 7.93 6.60 -10.83
C HIS A 35 9.31 6.20 -10.35
N ASN A 36 10.26 6.09 -11.27
CA ASN A 36 11.67 5.78 -10.97
C ASN A 36 11.84 4.54 -10.10
N GLY A 37 11.07 3.49 -10.37
CA GLY A 37 11.18 2.23 -9.62
C GLY A 37 10.53 2.25 -8.25
N THR A 38 9.79 3.30 -7.91
CA THR A 38 9.10 3.41 -6.64
C THR A 38 7.60 3.49 -6.87
N ILE A 39 6.85 2.75 -6.05
CA ILE A 39 5.40 2.68 -6.07
C ILE A 39 4.87 3.43 -4.86
N TYR A 40 3.94 4.36 -5.10
CA TYR A 40 3.26 5.13 -4.06
C TYR A 40 1.77 4.79 -4.10
N LEU A 41 1.25 4.18 -3.04
CA LEU A 41 -0.18 3.93 -2.94
C LEU A 41 -0.85 5.09 -2.22
N ALA A 42 -2.04 5.45 -2.67
CA ALA A 42 -2.93 6.28 -1.86
C ALA A 42 -3.32 5.50 -0.60
N GLY A 43 -3.76 6.19 0.43
CA GLY A 43 -4.24 5.53 1.64
C GLY A 43 -5.39 4.58 1.31
N GLN A 44 -5.28 3.33 1.74
CA GLN A 44 -6.29 2.30 1.48
C GLN A 44 -7.18 2.14 2.69
N VAL A 45 -8.47 2.03 2.43
CA VAL A 45 -9.48 1.82 3.47
C VAL A 45 -10.35 0.63 3.10
N ALA A 46 -11.07 0.09 4.07
CA ALA A 46 -11.93 -1.07 3.86
C ALA A 46 -13.22 -0.71 3.14
N ASP A 47 -13.81 -1.72 2.49
CA ASP A 47 -15.11 -1.55 1.83
C ASP A 47 -16.26 -1.63 2.83
N ASP A 48 -16.13 -2.46 3.86
CA ASP A 48 -17.20 -2.68 4.84
C ASP A 48 -16.96 -1.86 6.11
N LEU A 49 -17.62 -0.72 6.20
CA LEU A 49 -17.47 0.18 7.33
C LEU A 49 -18.15 -0.33 8.60
N SER A 50 -18.96 -1.38 8.51
CA SER A 50 -19.61 -2.00 9.67
C SER A 50 -18.76 -3.09 10.31
N ALA A 51 -17.69 -3.53 9.63
CA ALA A 51 -16.82 -4.59 10.12
C ALA A 51 -15.93 -4.11 11.27
N ASP A 52 -15.41 -5.05 12.05
CA ASP A 52 -14.44 -4.75 13.10
C ASP A 52 -13.07 -4.42 12.49
N VAL A 53 -12.13 -3.96 13.32
CA VAL A 53 -10.82 -3.54 12.82
C VAL A 53 -10.05 -4.69 12.19
N ALA A 54 -10.16 -5.90 12.72
CA ALA A 54 -9.45 -7.06 12.16
C ALA A 54 -9.94 -7.35 10.74
N THR A 55 -11.24 -7.36 10.53
CA THR A 55 -11.82 -7.58 9.20
C THR A 55 -11.48 -6.44 8.26
N GLN A 56 -11.56 -5.20 8.72
CA GLN A 56 -11.18 -4.06 7.90
C GLN A 56 -9.70 -4.13 7.52
N ALA A 57 -8.84 -4.49 8.46
CA ALA A 57 -7.41 -4.62 8.18
C ALA A 57 -7.16 -5.68 7.10
N ARG A 58 -7.84 -6.82 7.15
CA ARG A 58 -7.71 -7.85 6.11
C ARG A 58 -8.15 -7.34 4.74
N GLN A 59 -9.24 -6.57 4.68
CA GLN A 59 -9.71 -5.99 3.42
C GLN A 59 -8.71 -4.98 2.87
N VAL A 60 -8.16 -4.13 3.72
CA VAL A 60 -7.16 -3.14 3.31
C VAL A 60 -5.90 -3.81 2.77
N LEU A 61 -5.41 -4.83 3.48
CA LEU A 61 -4.21 -5.56 3.06
C LEU A 61 -4.44 -6.31 1.74
N ALA A 62 -5.64 -6.85 1.53
CA ALA A 62 -5.99 -7.47 0.24
C ALA A 62 -5.99 -6.43 -0.90
N ASN A 63 -6.47 -5.21 -0.65
CA ASN A 63 -6.40 -4.14 -1.64
C ASN A 63 -4.95 -3.79 -1.98
N ILE A 64 -4.09 -3.74 -0.97
CA ILE A 64 -2.65 -3.48 -1.18
C ILE A 64 -2.02 -4.57 -2.02
N ASP A 65 -2.30 -5.85 -1.71
CA ASP A 65 -1.81 -6.98 -2.52
C ASP A 65 -2.23 -6.82 -3.98
N ARG A 66 -3.49 -6.47 -4.22
CA ARG A 66 -4.02 -6.32 -5.58
C ARG A 66 -3.33 -5.18 -6.32
N LEU A 67 -3.19 -4.03 -5.69
CA LEU A 67 -2.57 -2.86 -6.32
C LEU A 67 -1.09 -3.13 -6.63
N LEU A 68 -0.35 -3.70 -5.69
CA LEU A 68 1.06 -4.03 -5.94
C LEU A 68 1.18 -5.03 -7.08
N GLY A 69 0.28 -6.02 -7.16
CA GLY A 69 0.26 -6.98 -8.25
C GLY A 69 0.01 -6.33 -9.61
N GLU A 70 -0.86 -5.32 -9.68
CA GLU A 70 -1.09 -4.57 -10.92
C GLU A 70 0.17 -3.87 -11.41
N ALA A 71 1.04 -3.47 -10.51
CA ALA A 71 2.31 -2.83 -10.87
C ALA A 71 3.45 -3.82 -11.05
N GLY A 72 3.17 -5.13 -10.97
CA GLY A 72 4.20 -6.16 -11.13
C GLY A 72 5.06 -6.36 -9.88
N SER A 73 4.63 -5.86 -8.73
CA SER A 73 5.36 -5.98 -7.47
C SER A 73 4.61 -6.90 -6.50
N ASP A 74 5.08 -6.96 -5.26
CA ASP A 74 4.44 -7.75 -4.22
C ASP A 74 4.81 -7.21 -2.83
N LYS A 75 4.19 -7.77 -1.81
CA LYS A 75 4.35 -7.29 -0.44
C LYS A 75 5.75 -7.48 0.14
N ALA A 76 6.56 -8.34 -0.44
CA ALA A 76 7.96 -8.50 -0.01
C ALA A 76 8.82 -7.30 -0.40
N LYS A 77 8.33 -6.44 -1.29
CA LYS A 77 9.05 -5.26 -1.78
C LYS A 77 8.57 -3.96 -1.15
N ILE A 78 7.74 -4.03 -0.14
CA ILE A 78 7.27 -2.83 0.56
C ILE A 78 8.44 -2.21 1.34
N LEU A 79 8.60 -0.90 1.19
CA LEU A 79 9.68 -0.15 1.83
C LEU A 79 9.21 0.50 3.12
N SER A 80 8.05 1.13 3.09
CA SER A 80 7.55 1.94 4.20
C SER A 80 6.04 1.87 4.27
N VAL A 81 5.52 1.80 5.48
CA VAL A 81 4.08 1.73 5.74
C VAL A 81 3.72 2.71 6.84
N THR A 82 2.63 3.44 6.65
CA THR A 82 2.00 4.20 7.73
C THR A 82 0.59 3.68 7.94
N ILE A 83 0.31 3.29 9.17
CA ILE A 83 -1.02 2.81 9.58
C ILE A 83 -1.66 3.88 10.44
N TYR A 84 -2.90 4.25 10.09
CA TYR A 84 -3.69 5.24 10.81
C TYR A 84 -4.85 4.53 11.50
N LEU A 85 -4.97 4.70 12.83
CA LEU A 85 -6.04 4.11 13.62
C LEU A 85 -6.78 5.23 14.36
N PRO A 86 -8.10 5.37 14.18
CA PRO A 86 -8.87 6.32 14.99
C PRO A 86 -8.87 5.98 16.48
N ASP A 87 -8.74 4.69 16.81
CA ASP A 87 -8.78 4.20 18.19
C ASP A 87 -7.55 3.30 18.43
N MET A 88 -6.64 3.74 19.29
CA MET A 88 -5.43 2.97 19.59
C MET A 88 -5.71 1.70 20.42
N ASN A 89 -6.92 1.55 20.96
CA ASN A 89 -7.32 0.26 21.53
C ASN A 89 -7.36 -0.86 20.50
N ASP A 90 -7.41 -0.52 19.21
CA ASP A 90 -7.40 -1.48 18.10
C ASP A 90 -5.99 -1.92 17.70
N PHE A 91 -4.96 -1.41 18.36
CA PHE A 91 -3.56 -1.63 17.96
C PHE A 91 -3.20 -3.11 17.93
N GLU A 92 -3.51 -3.87 18.98
CA GLU A 92 -3.14 -5.28 19.05
C GLU A 92 -3.94 -6.15 18.08
N ALA A 93 -5.22 -5.86 17.90
CA ALA A 93 -6.04 -6.59 16.92
C ALA A 93 -5.53 -6.36 15.50
N MET A 94 -5.12 -5.12 15.18
CA MET A 94 -4.50 -4.81 13.91
C MET A 94 -3.17 -5.52 13.75
N ASN A 95 -2.33 -5.51 14.77
CA ASN A 95 -1.02 -6.16 14.72
C ASN A 95 -1.13 -7.66 14.46
N ALA A 96 -2.12 -8.32 15.02
CA ALA A 96 -2.32 -9.76 14.78
C ALA A 96 -2.58 -10.05 13.30
N VAL A 97 -3.40 -9.21 12.65
CA VAL A 97 -3.66 -9.34 11.22
C VAL A 97 -2.41 -9.03 10.39
N TRP A 98 -1.71 -7.96 10.76
CA TRP A 98 -0.48 -7.56 10.09
C TRP A 98 0.58 -8.66 10.14
N GLU A 99 0.82 -9.23 11.32
CA GLU A 99 1.84 -10.26 11.51
C GLU A 99 1.55 -11.52 10.70
N ALA A 100 0.27 -11.85 10.52
CA ALA A 100 -0.13 -12.99 9.70
C ALA A 100 0.03 -12.72 8.19
N TRP A 101 0.08 -11.46 7.79
CA TRP A 101 0.12 -11.05 6.39
C TRP A 101 1.53 -10.74 5.89
N VAL A 102 2.34 -10.04 6.70
CA VAL A 102 3.67 -9.58 6.27
C VAL A 102 4.62 -10.77 6.13
N PRO A 103 5.46 -10.80 5.06
CA PRO A 103 6.40 -11.92 4.90
C PRO A 103 7.44 -11.94 6.01
N ALA A 104 7.64 -13.10 6.61
CA ALA A 104 8.63 -13.28 7.66
C ALA A 104 10.03 -12.92 7.14
N GLY A 105 10.76 -12.13 7.91
CA GLY A 105 12.11 -11.71 7.54
C GLY A 105 12.17 -10.58 6.52
N GLN A 106 11.03 -10.09 6.04
CA GLN A 106 10.96 -9.03 5.01
C GLN A 106 9.98 -7.93 5.42
N THR A 107 9.92 -7.65 6.71
CA THR A 107 9.04 -6.59 7.23
C THR A 107 9.54 -5.21 6.81
N PRO A 108 8.64 -4.32 6.39
CA PRO A 108 9.02 -2.95 6.03
C PRO A 108 9.21 -2.08 7.27
N ALA A 109 9.79 -0.90 7.06
CA ALA A 109 9.71 0.15 8.07
C ALA A 109 8.25 0.54 8.26
N ARG A 110 7.80 0.74 9.51
CA ARG A 110 6.39 1.01 9.79
C ARG A 110 6.23 2.01 10.92
N ALA A 111 5.24 2.89 10.77
CA ALA A 111 4.74 3.71 11.86
C ALA A 111 3.23 3.50 11.98
N THR A 112 2.71 3.52 13.20
CA THR A 112 1.28 3.50 13.47
C THR A 112 0.94 4.74 14.29
N VAL A 113 -0.02 5.52 13.81
CA VAL A 113 -0.41 6.78 14.44
C VAL A 113 -1.91 6.82 14.64
N GLN A 114 -2.34 7.56 15.64
CA GLN A 114 -3.76 7.82 15.86
C GLN A 114 -4.18 9.00 14.99
N ALA A 115 -5.26 8.84 14.25
CA ALA A 115 -5.78 9.91 13.42
C ALA A 115 -7.27 9.70 13.16
N LYS A 116 -8.00 10.79 13.09
CA LYS A 116 -9.38 10.77 12.66
C LYS A 116 -9.40 10.56 11.15
N LEU A 117 -10.25 9.65 10.69
CA LEU A 117 -10.34 9.33 9.26
C LEU A 117 -11.53 10.04 8.61
N ALA A 118 -11.65 9.89 7.29
CA ALA A 118 -12.62 10.65 6.49
C ALA A 118 -14.07 10.31 6.83
N ALA A 119 -14.35 9.09 7.30
CA ALA A 119 -15.67 8.69 7.73
C ALA A 119 -15.59 7.95 9.05
N SER A 120 -16.66 8.05 9.86
CA SER A 120 -16.66 7.48 11.22
C SER A 120 -16.61 5.95 11.23
N GLY A 121 -17.00 5.29 10.14
CA GLY A 121 -16.95 3.83 10.05
C GLY A 121 -15.58 3.27 9.72
N TYR A 122 -14.66 4.07 9.22
CA TYR A 122 -13.31 3.62 8.95
C TYR A 122 -12.57 3.41 10.28
N LYS A 123 -12.07 2.20 10.50
CA LYS A 123 -11.30 1.84 11.69
C LYS A 123 -9.81 1.75 11.42
N ILE A 124 -9.41 1.82 10.16
CA ILE A 124 -8.01 1.71 9.75
C ILE A 124 -7.84 2.31 8.36
N GLU A 125 -6.71 2.95 8.16
CA GLU A 125 -6.23 3.34 6.83
C GLU A 125 -4.74 3.02 6.76
N ILE A 126 -4.29 2.48 5.62
CA ILE A 126 -2.88 2.12 5.45
C ILE A 126 -2.35 2.76 4.16
N GLN A 127 -1.22 3.46 4.27
CA GLN A 127 -0.49 3.99 3.14
C GLN A 127 0.82 3.24 2.98
N VAL A 128 1.20 2.94 1.73
CA VAL A 128 2.35 2.09 1.41
C VAL A 128 3.22 2.75 0.37
N ILE A 129 4.54 2.61 0.55
CA ILE A 129 5.54 2.90 -0.47
C ILE A 129 6.32 1.61 -0.69
N ALA A 130 6.48 1.21 -1.94
CA ALA A 130 7.10 -0.05 -2.29
C ALA A 130 8.08 0.11 -3.46
N ALA A 131 8.96 -0.87 -3.62
CA ALA A 131 9.79 -0.96 -4.81
C ALA A 131 9.00 -1.64 -5.94
N ALA A 132 9.24 -1.19 -7.12
CA ALA A 132 8.64 -1.81 -8.31
C ALA A 132 9.26 -3.18 -8.63
#